data_bf82c7abd33b35ca88f15821050df20e
#
_entry.id   bf82c7abd33b35ca88f15821050df20e
#
_cell.length_a   1.000
_cell.length_b   1.000
_cell.length_c   1.000
_cell.angle_alpha   90.00
_cell.angle_beta   90.00
_cell.angle_gamma   90.00
#
_symmetry.space_group_name_H-M   'P 1'
#
loop_
_entity.id
_entity.type
_entity.pdbx_description
1 polymer ?
#
loop_
_entity_poly.entity_id
_entity_poly.type
_entity_poly.pdbx_seq_one_letter_code
_entity_poly.pdbx_strand_id
1 'polypeptide(L)'
;MMAAQASALPQRAMIEATRILDGLSTSVIIADRTHTLLFMNVAAETLFGVSRNQARGRPLRELVSDSSGLDAVIERAVVMWRPYSRREMSLRPINGDEELVVDCTVAPFEDAAAPGCVVIEITDATQHQRISRETALLTQIDGSRLMIRQLAHEIKNPLGGLRGAAQLLARQLADASMREYTSIIISEADRLVALVDALLGPGHAPRKELINVHELLQHVGHLLAADAPNVIVDRDYDPSLPPLRLDRHLIIQAMLNLGRNALQAVAQSRPTGGRIILRTRALTNVNIGARRHRVVASVQFEDNGPGVPEALRDTLFYPLVTGRSNGTGLGLAIAQDLVARHEGLIEFESRPGRTIFTILLPFNVPDTSEAS
;
A
#
# COMPACT_ATOMS: atom_id res chain seq x y z
N MET A 1 54.73 -34.94 -14.66
CA MET A 1 54.05 -33.62 -14.79
C MET A 1 52.55 -33.70 -15.18
N MET A 2 51.97 -34.87 -15.36
CA MET A 2 50.52 -35.04 -15.71
C MET A 2 49.56 -35.32 -14.55
N ALA A 3 50.07 -35.62 -13.35
CA ALA A 3 49.20 -35.95 -12.21
C ALA A 3 48.71 -34.71 -11.41
N ALA A 4 49.35 -33.55 -11.59
CA ALA A 4 48.93 -32.32 -10.86
C ALA A 4 47.80 -31.53 -11.53
N GLN A 5 47.48 -31.81 -12.79
CA GLN A 5 46.39 -31.12 -13.49
C GLN A 5 45.01 -31.74 -13.28
N ALA A 6 44.92 -33.00 -12.87
CA ALA A 6 43.64 -33.70 -12.65
C ALA A 6 42.97 -33.30 -11.32
N SER A 7 43.73 -32.75 -10.35
CA SER A 7 43.19 -32.31 -9.05
C SER A 7 42.63 -30.86 -9.02
N ALA A 8 43.00 -30.04 -10.01
CA ALA A 8 42.59 -28.63 -10.03
C ALA A 8 41.25 -28.38 -10.74
N LEU A 9 40.78 -29.28 -11.58
CA LEU A 9 39.50 -29.17 -12.30
C LEU A 9 38.27 -29.19 -11.40
N PRO A 10 38.13 -30.11 -10.41
CA PRO A 10 36.96 -30.14 -9.55
C PRO A 10 36.88 -28.93 -8.60
N GLN A 11 38.01 -28.42 -8.11
CA GLN A 11 38.02 -27.21 -7.26
C GLN A 11 37.62 -25.96 -8.04
N ARG A 12 38.06 -25.81 -9.28
CA ARG A 12 37.73 -24.67 -10.14
C ARG A 12 36.26 -24.67 -10.53
N ALA A 13 35.69 -25.81 -10.88
CA ALA A 13 34.26 -25.96 -11.16
C ALA A 13 33.40 -25.68 -9.91
N MET A 14 33.82 -26.09 -8.72
CA MET A 14 33.12 -25.83 -7.46
C MET A 14 33.16 -24.35 -7.07
N ILE A 15 34.28 -23.65 -7.32
CA ILE A 15 34.39 -22.20 -7.10
C ILE A 15 33.47 -21.44 -8.07
N GLU A 16 33.38 -21.86 -9.32
CA GLU A 16 32.48 -21.24 -10.33
C GLU A 16 31.00 -21.45 -9.97
N ALA A 17 30.59 -22.66 -9.58
CA ALA A 17 29.22 -22.95 -9.15
C ALA A 17 28.80 -22.13 -7.92
N THR A 18 29.66 -22.03 -6.92
CA THR A 18 29.40 -21.22 -5.72
C THR A 18 29.24 -19.73 -6.07
N ARG A 19 30.09 -19.20 -6.96
CA ARG A 19 30.02 -17.81 -7.39
C ARG A 19 28.72 -17.51 -8.17
N ILE A 20 28.25 -18.46 -8.98
CA ILE A 20 26.96 -18.33 -9.70
C ILE A 20 25.82 -18.28 -8.68
N LEU A 21 25.79 -19.21 -7.71
CA LEU A 21 24.75 -19.24 -6.67
C LEU A 21 24.79 -17.98 -5.79
N ASP A 22 25.96 -17.45 -5.48
CA ASP A 22 26.13 -16.22 -4.71
C ASP A 22 25.69 -14.96 -5.48
N GLY A 23 25.64 -15.02 -6.80
CA GLY A 23 25.10 -13.95 -7.67
C GLY A 23 23.58 -13.95 -7.79
N LEU A 24 22.86 -14.96 -7.30
CA LEU A 24 21.41 -15.03 -7.36
C LEU A 24 20.78 -14.15 -6.27
N SER A 25 19.69 -13.49 -6.62
CA SER A 25 18.86 -12.76 -5.66
C SER A 25 17.91 -13.67 -4.86
N THR A 26 17.68 -14.89 -5.34
CA THR A 26 16.91 -15.93 -4.66
C THR A 26 17.75 -16.60 -3.59
N SER A 27 17.20 -16.78 -2.40
CA SER A 27 17.86 -17.53 -1.33
C SER A 27 17.90 -19.00 -1.68
N VAL A 28 19.09 -19.58 -1.79
CA VAL A 28 19.30 -20.99 -2.09
C VAL A 28 19.99 -21.68 -0.92
N ILE A 29 19.37 -22.75 -0.45
CA ILE A 29 19.86 -23.59 0.66
C ILE A 29 19.92 -25.03 0.19
N ILE A 30 20.96 -25.76 0.59
CA ILE A 30 21.05 -27.21 0.44
C ILE A 30 21.08 -27.83 1.83
N ALA A 31 20.18 -28.77 2.08
CA ALA A 31 20.11 -29.53 3.32
C ALA A 31 20.13 -31.04 3.06
N ASP A 32 20.63 -31.81 4.03
CA ASP A 32 20.62 -33.26 4.02
C ASP A 32 19.26 -33.85 4.45
N ARG A 33 19.16 -35.18 4.49
CA ARG A 33 17.96 -35.91 4.93
C ARG A 33 17.53 -35.62 6.37
N THR A 34 18.42 -35.13 7.20
CA THR A 34 18.14 -34.75 8.59
C THR A 34 17.81 -33.27 8.74
N HIS A 35 17.58 -32.58 7.62
CA HIS A 35 17.35 -31.14 7.54
C HIS A 35 18.54 -30.32 8.08
N THR A 36 19.75 -30.88 8.02
CA THR A 36 20.98 -30.20 8.40
C THR A 36 21.52 -29.40 7.23
N LEU A 37 21.86 -28.14 7.43
CA LEU A 37 22.31 -27.22 6.41
C LEU A 37 23.73 -27.59 5.93
N LEU A 38 23.86 -27.85 4.63
CA LEU A 38 25.14 -28.13 3.96
C LEU A 38 25.70 -26.88 3.28
N PHE A 39 24.81 -26.08 2.67
CA PHE A 39 25.18 -24.89 1.92
C PHE A 39 24.07 -23.84 1.99
N MET A 40 24.44 -22.58 1.93
CA MET A 40 23.56 -21.45 1.65
C MET A 40 24.33 -20.37 0.86
N ASN A 41 23.61 -19.67 -0.03
CA ASN A 41 24.17 -18.57 -0.80
C ASN A 41 24.07 -17.23 -0.04
N VAL A 42 24.65 -16.15 -0.59
CA VAL A 42 24.68 -14.82 0.03
C VAL A 42 23.25 -14.28 0.24
N ALA A 43 22.31 -14.54 -0.69
CA ALA A 43 20.93 -14.12 -0.51
C ALA A 43 20.28 -14.80 0.70
N ALA A 44 20.57 -16.09 0.95
CA ALA A 44 20.09 -16.79 2.13
C ALA A 44 20.78 -16.28 3.42
N GLU A 45 22.06 -15.94 3.39
CA GLU A 45 22.74 -15.31 4.54
C GLU A 45 22.04 -13.99 4.93
N THR A 46 21.65 -13.21 3.93
CA THR A 46 20.93 -11.94 4.15
C THR A 46 19.52 -12.17 4.69
N LEU A 47 18.79 -13.14 4.15
CA LEU A 47 17.42 -13.45 4.57
C LEU A 47 17.35 -13.92 6.02
N PHE A 48 18.27 -14.79 6.44
CA PHE A 48 18.28 -15.38 7.79
C PHE A 48 19.14 -14.59 8.81
N GLY A 49 19.90 -13.60 8.36
CA GLY A 49 20.79 -12.82 9.22
C GLY A 49 21.91 -13.66 9.85
N VAL A 50 22.32 -14.76 9.19
CA VAL A 50 23.35 -15.70 9.68
C VAL A 50 24.33 -16.01 8.57
N SER A 51 25.63 -15.98 8.86
CA SER A 51 26.64 -16.33 7.85
C SER A 51 26.65 -17.83 7.56
N ARG A 52 26.99 -18.20 6.31
CA ARG A 52 27.17 -19.60 5.86
C ARG A 52 28.04 -20.44 6.81
N ASN A 53 29.11 -19.85 7.29
CA ASN A 53 30.05 -20.53 8.19
C ASN A 53 29.43 -20.83 9.57
N GLN A 54 28.54 -19.99 10.04
CA GLN A 54 27.85 -20.18 11.32
C GLN A 54 26.68 -21.15 11.20
N ALA A 55 26.00 -21.16 10.05
CA ALA A 55 24.81 -21.97 9.80
C ALA A 55 25.14 -23.41 9.37
N ARG A 56 26.30 -23.63 8.73
CA ARG A 56 26.70 -24.95 8.21
C ARG A 56 26.77 -26.00 9.32
N GLY A 57 26.12 -27.14 9.08
CA GLY A 57 26.04 -28.24 10.03
C GLY A 57 24.97 -28.06 11.12
N ARG A 58 24.20 -26.97 11.08
CA ARG A 58 23.06 -26.78 11.98
C ARG A 58 21.75 -27.24 11.34
N PRO A 59 20.79 -27.71 12.14
CA PRO A 59 19.45 -27.97 11.66
C PRO A 59 18.75 -26.71 11.17
N LEU A 60 18.00 -26.78 10.06
CA LEU A 60 17.26 -25.63 9.50
C LEU A 60 16.28 -25.00 10.50
N ARG A 61 15.70 -25.80 11.41
CA ARG A 61 14.83 -25.31 12.48
C ARG A 61 15.49 -24.32 13.44
N GLU A 62 16.82 -24.26 13.48
CA GLU A 62 17.55 -23.27 14.27
C GLU A 62 17.71 -21.92 13.56
N LEU A 63 17.31 -21.81 12.31
CA LEU A 63 17.33 -20.57 11.52
C LEU A 63 15.99 -19.83 11.54
N VAL A 64 14.90 -20.51 11.92
CA VAL A 64 13.53 -19.97 11.92
C VAL A 64 12.88 -20.19 13.28
N SER A 65 12.05 -19.25 13.71
CA SER A 65 11.32 -19.33 14.98
C SER A 65 10.20 -20.38 14.96
N ASP A 66 9.61 -20.62 13.76
CA ASP A 66 8.64 -21.68 13.52
C ASP A 66 9.00 -22.38 12.21
N SER A 67 9.47 -23.61 12.31
CA SER A 67 9.85 -24.43 11.15
C SER A 67 8.70 -25.28 10.58
N SER A 68 7.53 -25.30 11.22
CA SER A 68 6.43 -26.23 10.85
C SER A 68 6.00 -26.09 9.38
N GLY A 69 5.98 -24.85 8.86
CA GLY A 69 5.67 -24.57 7.47
C GLY A 69 6.73 -25.09 6.51
N LEU A 70 8.00 -24.89 6.83
CA LEU A 70 9.16 -25.30 6.01
C LEU A 70 9.33 -26.82 6.05
N ASP A 71 9.24 -27.43 7.23
CA ASP A 71 9.34 -28.88 7.41
C ASP A 71 8.27 -29.60 6.58
N ALA A 72 7.03 -29.11 6.58
CA ALA A 72 5.95 -29.70 5.78
C ALA A 72 6.21 -29.65 4.26
N VAL A 73 6.87 -28.61 3.76
CA VAL A 73 7.25 -28.49 2.34
C VAL A 73 8.38 -29.45 2.01
N ILE A 74 9.37 -29.55 2.88
CA ILE A 74 10.52 -30.48 2.71
C ILE A 74 10.03 -31.93 2.72
N GLU A 75 9.24 -32.31 3.73
CA GLU A 75 8.71 -33.68 3.83
C GLU A 75 7.91 -34.07 2.59
N ARG A 76 7.05 -33.20 2.09
CA ARG A 76 6.29 -33.45 0.87
C ARG A 76 7.15 -33.64 -0.36
N ALA A 77 8.16 -32.80 -0.55
CA ALA A 77 9.08 -32.90 -1.67
C ALA A 77 9.87 -34.22 -1.62
N VAL A 78 10.35 -34.62 -0.44
CA VAL A 78 11.10 -35.87 -0.22
C VAL A 78 10.22 -37.09 -0.43
N VAL A 79 8.99 -37.14 0.14
CA VAL A 79 8.08 -38.27 0.00
C VAL A 79 7.64 -38.45 -1.46
N MET A 80 7.33 -37.39 -2.16
CA MET A 80 6.89 -37.44 -3.55
C MET A 80 8.06 -37.56 -4.55
N TRP A 81 9.29 -37.37 -4.09
CA TRP A 81 10.49 -37.29 -4.93
C TRP A 81 10.31 -36.36 -6.15
N ARG A 82 9.67 -35.22 -5.92
CA ARG A 82 9.37 -34.18 -6.94
C ARG A 82 9.49 -32.80 -6.31
N PRO A 83 9.80 -31.77 -7.11
CA PRO A 83 9.72 -30.41 -6.64
C PRO A 83 8.32 -30.10 -6.08
N TYR A 84 8.29 -29.51 -4.90
CA TYR A 84 7.06 -29.04 -4.25
C TYR A 84 7.21 -27.58 -3.86
N SER A 85 6.22 -26.77 -4.22
CA SER A 85 6.23 -25.33 -3.97
C SER A 85 5.05 -24.95 -3.07
N ARG A 86 5.30 -24.06 -2.13
CA ARG A 86 4.29 -23.39 -1.32
C ARG A 86 4.47 -21.89 -1.44
N ARG A 87 3.42 -21.20 -1.85
CA ARG A 87 3.38 -19.75 -1.97
C ARG A 87 2.87 -19.10 -0.70
N GLU A 88 3.27 -17.84 -0.48
CA GLU A 88 2.78 -17.01 0.62
C GLU A 88 2.92 -17.66 2.00
N MET A 89 4.04 -18.30 2.22
CA MET A 89 4.35 -18.93 3.51
C MET A 89 4.94 -17.89 4.45
N SER A 90 4.38 -17.78 5.66
CA SER A 90 4.98 -16.98 6.73
C SER A 90 6.28 -17.65 7.20
N LEU A 91 7.36 -16.86 7.24
CA LEU A 91 8.65 -17.31 7.71
C LEU A 91 9.24 -16.21 8.63
N ARG A 92 9.59 -16.59 9.85
CA ARG A 92 10.23 -15.68 10.79
C ARG A 92 11.67 -16.14 11.06
N PRO A 93 12.68 -15.46 10.51
CA PRO A 93 14.07 -15.71 10.82
C PRO A 93 14.36 -15.52 12.33
N ILE A 94 15.23 -16.33 12.90
CA ILE A 94 15.51 -16.28 14.35
C ILE A 94 16.23 -14.96 14.74
N ASN A 95 17.01 -14.39 13.82
CA ASN A 95 17.71 -13.12 13.99
C ASN A 95 16.99 -11.94 13.30
N GLY A 96 15.71 -12.13 12.86
CA GLY A 96 14.90 -11.08 12.24
C GLY A 96 13.74 -10.65 13.15
N ASP A 97 13.49 -9.36 13.25
CA ASP A 97 12.39 -8.81 14.06
C ASP A 97 11.02 -8.93 13.36
N GLU A 98 11.01 -9.17 12.05
CA GLU A 98 9.80 -9.15 11.23
C GLU A 98 9.46 -10.54 10.66
N GLU A 99 8.16 -10.82 10.57
CA GLU A 99 7.62 -11.96 9.86
C GLU A 99 7.63 -11.67 8.36
N LEU A 100 8.30 -12.52 7.59
CA LEU A 100 8.41 -12.40 6.14
C LEU A 100 7.39 -13.31 5.46
N VAL A 101 6.80 -12.84 4.38
CA VAL A 101 6.00 -13.68 3.47
C VAL A 101 6.89 -14.12 2.33
N VAL A 102 7.06 -15.45 2.18
CA VAL A 102 7.99 -16.02 1.21
C VAL A 102 7.32 -17.08 0.34
N ASP A 103 7.78 -17.18 -0.90
CA ASP A 103 7.52 -18.32 -1.76
C ASP A 103 8.67 -19.33 -1.58
N CYS A 104 8.34 -20.55 -1.19
CA CYS A 104 9.30 -21.61 -0.93
C CYS A 104 9.10 -22.76 -1.93
N THR A 105 10.17 -23.14 -2.63
CA THR A 105 10.22 -24.33 -3.49
C THR A 105 11.30 -25.26 -2.98
N VAL A 106 10.96 -26.52 -2.79
CA VAL A 106 11.90 -27.56 -2.39
C VAL A 106 11.98 -28.61 -3.49
N ALA A 107 13.17 -28.91 -3.94
CA ALA A 107 13.45 -29.92 -4.95
C ALA A 107 14.40 -30.99 -4.38
N PRO A 108 14.09 -32.31 -4.50
CA PRO A 108 15.03 -33.35 -4.19
C PRO A 108 16.25 -33.28 -5.10
N PHE A 109 17.42 -33.47 -4.54
CA PHE A 109 18.69 -33.44 -5.24
C PHE A 109 19.49 -34.68 -4.96
N GLU A 110 19.91 -35.37 -6.02
CA GLU A 110 20.80 -36.51 -5.91
C GLU A 110 22.25 -36.11 -6.13
N ASP A 111 23.07 -36.30 -5.12
CA ASP A 111 24.51 -36.24 -5.23
C ASP A 111 25.10 -37.58 -4.77
N ALA A 112 26.06 -38.11 -5.54
CA ALA A 112 26.76 -39.34 -5.18
C ALA A 112 27.46 -39.28 -3.81
N ALA A 113 27.90 -38.08 -3.41
CA ALA A 113 28.55 -37.82 -2.11
C ALA A 113 27.55 -37.56 -0.96
N ALA A 114 26.29 -37.18 -1.28
CA ALA A 114 25.27 -36.86 -0.27
C ALA A 114 23.87 -37.26 -0.78
N PRO A 115 23.52 -38.54 -0.77
CA PRO A 115 22.25 -39.02 -1.29
C PRO A 115 21.07 -38.54 -0.44
N GLY A 116 20.05 -38.01 -1.12
CA GLY A 116 18.80 -37.53 -0.51
C GLY A 116 18.86 -36.12 0.07
N CYS A 117 19.70 -35.31 -0.48
CA CYS A 117 19.69 -33.85 -0.21
C CYS A 117 18.48 -33.18 -0.87
N VAL A 118 18.15 -32.03 -0.37
CA VAL A 118 17.14 -31.12 -0.94
C VAL A 118 17.75 -29.76 -1.22
N VAL A 119 17.34 -29.17 -2.34
CA VAL A 119 17.57 -27.75 -2.65
C VAL A 119 16.31 -26.99 -2.26
N ILE A 120 16.46 -25.98 -1.45
CA ILE A 120 15.39 -25.09 -0.98
C ILE A 120 15.63 -23.73 -1.57
N GLU A 121 14.70 -23.27 -2.38
CA GLU A 121 14.67 -21.93 -2.94
C GLU A 121 13.63 -21.11 -2.18
N ILE A 122 14.04 -19.97 -1.63
CA ILE A 122 13.16 -19.06 -0.92
C ILE A 122 13.25 -17.69 -1.59
N THR A 123 12.11 -17.20 -2.05
CA THR A 123 12.00 -15.86 -2.63
C THR A 123 11.15 -15.01 -1.71
N ASP A 124 11.62 -13.82 -1.37
CA ASP A 124 10.85 -12.84 -0.63
C ASP A 124 9.63 -12.41 -1.47
N ALA A 125 8.44 -12.83 -1.06
CA ALA A 125 7.19 -12.51 -1.71
C ALA A 125 6.61 -11.16 -1.23
N THR A 126 7.20 -10.55 -0.20
CA THR A 126 6.70 -9.30 0.39
C THR A 126 6.66 -8.20 -0.68
N GLN A 127 7.69 -8.11 -1.52
CA GLN A 127 7.70 -7.15 -2.63
C GLN A 127 6.69 -7.50 -3.73
N HIS A 128 6.52 -8.78 -4.06
CA HIS A 128 5.52 -9.22 -5.06
C HIS A 128 4.09 -8.99 -4.57
N GLN A 129 3.81 -9.29 -3.31
CA GLN A 129 2.51 -8.96 -2.70
C GLN A 129 2.26 -7.47 -2.65
N ARG A 130 3.29 -6.68 -2.31
CA ARG A 130 3.19 -5.23 -2.33
C ARG A 130 2.86 -4.71 -3.73
N ILE A 131 3.59 -5.15 -4.75
CA ILE A 131 3.32 -4.81 -6.17
C ILE A 131 1.93 -5.29 -6.60
N SER A 132 1.52 -6.50 -6.23
CA SER A 132 0.19 -7.04 -6.55
C SER A 132 -0.92 -6.26 -5.86
N ARG A 133 -0.76 -5.90 -4.58
CA ARG A 133 -1.70 -5.03 -3.85
C ARG A 133 -1.75 -3.64 -4.45
N GLU A 134 -0.61 -3.05 -4.76
CA GLU A 134 -0.52 -1.74 -5.43
C GLU A 134 -1.18 -1.77 -6.81
N THR A 135 -0.96 -2.81 -7.60
CA THR A 135 -1.60 -2.99 -8.92
C THR A 135 -3.11 -3.21 -8.77
N ALA A 136 -3.55 -3.99 -7.78
CA ALA A 136 -4.95 -4.17 -7.47
C ALA A 136 -5.60 -2.85 -7.03
N LEU A 137 -4.93 -2.07 -6.18
CA LEU A 137 -5.37 -0.73 -5.77
C LEU A 137 -5.51 0.22 -6.96
N LEU A 138 -4.53 0.24 -7.87
CA LEU A 138 -4.59 1.07 -9.08
C LEU A 138 -5.72 0.66 -10.02
N THR A 139 -5.92 -0.64 -10.23
CA THR A 139 -7.04 -1.17 -11.02
C THR A 139 -8.38 -0.83 -10.35
N GLN A 140 -8.44 -0.89 -9.04
CA GLN A 140 -9.59 -0.49 -8.23
C GLN A 140 -9.91 1.01 -8.39
N ILE A 141 -8.87 1.86 -8.44
CA ILE A 141 -9.02 3.31 -8.69
C ILE A 141 -9.71 3.56 -10.03
N ASP A 142 -9.26 2.92 -11.09
CA ASP A 142 -9.83 3.12 -12.44
C ASP A 142 -11.26 2.61 -12.53
N GLY A 143 -11.57 1.46 -11.94
CA GLY A 143 -12.94 0.94 -11.82
C GLY A 143 -13.85 1.87 -11.01
N SER A 144 -13.34 2.39 -9.87
CA SER A 144 -14.07 3.34 -9.03
C SER A 144 -14.35 4.66 -9.75
N ARG A 145 -13.40 5.19 -10.51
CA ARG A 145 -13.56 6.41 -11.32
C ARG A 145 -14.67 6.27 -12.36
N LEU A 146 -14.68 5.15 -13.08
CA LEU A 146 -15.69 4.88 -14.09
C LEU A 146 -17.08 4.80 -13.45
N MET A 147 -17.20 4.07 -12.34
CA MET A 147 -18.45 3.93 -11.60
C MET A 147 -18.95 5.26 -11.03
N ILE A 148 -18.08 6.06 -10.40
CA ILE A 148 -18.43 7.40 -9.88
C ILE A 148 -18.92 8.29 -11.03
N ARG A 149 -18.24 8.28 -12.17
CA ARG A 149 -18.63 9.09 -13.33
C ARG A 149 -19.98 8.68 -13.89
N GLN A 150 -20.25 7.38 -14.01
CA GLN A 150 -21.53 6.84 -14.47
C GLN A 150 -22.65 7.19 -13.49
N LEU A 151 -22.47 6.92 -12.19
CA LEU A 151 -23.45 7.28 -11.16
C LEU A 151 -23.74 8.77 -11.14
N ALA A 152 -22.71 9.61 -11.27
CA ALA A 152 -22.88 11.05 -11.30
C ALA A 152 -23.74 11.52 -12.49
N HIS A 153 -23.54 10.95 -13.68
CA HIS A 153 -24.39 11.25 -14.83
C HIS A 153 -25.85 10.78 -14.61
N GLU A 154 -26.04 9.59 -14.06
CA GLU A 154 -27.35 9.03 -13.76
C GLU A 154 -28.10 9.78 -12.65
N ILE A 155 -27.39 10.39 -11.69
CA ILE A 155 -27.98 11.23 -10.64
C ILE A 155 -28.29 12.64 -11.16
N LYS A 156 -27.40 13.25 -11.94
CA LYS A 156 -27.62 14.60 -12.48
C LYS A 156 -28.87 14.69 -13.40
N ASN A 157 -29.14 13.64 -14.16
CA ASN A 157 -30.25 13.62 -15.09
C ASN A 157 -31.60 13.82 -14.37
N PRO A 158 -32.02 13.02 -13.37
CA PRO A 158 -33.28 13.23 -12.65
C PRO A 158 -33.27 14.55 -11.87
N LEU A 159 -32.11 14.99 -11.29
CA LEU A 159 -32.03 16.28 -10.61
C LEU A 159 -32.29 17.46 -11.57
N GLY A 160 -31.74 17.39 -12.76
CA GLY A 160 -32.05 18.36 -13.83
C GLY A 160 -33.51 18.40 -14.19
N GLY A 161 -34.17 17.23 -14.27
CA GLY A 161 -35.63 17.12 -14.51
C GLY A 161 -36.45 17.73 -13.36
N LEU A 162 -36.13 17.41 -12.11
CA LEU A 162 -36.76 17.98 -10.90
C LEU A 162 -36.64 19.51 -10.86
N ARG A 163 -35.42 20.01 -11.08
CA ARG A 163 -35.13 21.45 -11.15
C ARG A 163 -35.98 22.14 -12.23
N GLY A 164 -35.98 21.58 -13.45
CA GLY A 164 -36.77 22.13 -14.57
C GLY A 164 -38.28 22.16 -14.29
N ALA A 165 -38.82 21.09 -13.72
CA ALA A 165 -40.23 21.01 -13.32
C ALA A 165 -40.59 22.07 -12.25
N ALA A 166 -39.73 22.20 -11.21
CA ALA A 166 -39.90 23.19 -10.16
C ALA A 166 -39.82 24.64 -10.70
N GLN A 167 -38.92 24.90 -11.67
CA GLN A 167 -38.84 26.21 -12.33
C GLN A 167 -40.08 26.55 -13.15
N LEU A 168 -40.64 25.57 -13.88
CA LEU A 168 -41.87 25.76 -14.64
C LEU A 168 -43.06 26.00 -13.70
N LEU A 169 -43.15 25.24 -12.60
CA LEU A 169 -44.20 25.43 -11.60
C LEU A 169 -44.11 26.80 -10.93
N ALA A 170 -42.89 27.25 -10.56
CA ALA A 170 -42.66 28.57 -9.97
C ALA A 170 -43.17 29.73 -10.84
N ARG A 171 -43.11 29.60 -12.18
CA ARG A 171 -43.61 30.60 -13.12
C ARG A 171 -45.12 30.63 -13.21
N GLN A 172 -45.81 29.55 -12.91
CA GLN A 172 -47.26 29.43 -12.98
C GLN A 172 -47.99 29.75 -11.68
N LEU A 173 -47.26 29.70 -10.55
CA LEU A 173 -47.80 29.98 -9.22
C LEU A 173 -47.96 31.49 -9.01
N ALA A 174 -49.21 31.94 -8.73
CA ALA A 174 -49.49 33.31 -8.33
C ALA A 174 -49.15 33.59 -6.85
N ASP A 175 -49.31 32.58 -5.99
CA ASP A 175 -49.10 32.67 -4.56
C ASP A 175 -47.61 32.66 -4.19
N ALA A 176 -47.21 33.69 -3.42
CA ALA A 176 -45.84 33.85 -2.96
C ALA A 176 -45.39 32.74 -2.01
N SER A 177 -46.29 32.24 -1.16
CA SER A 177 -45.99 31.16 -0.22
C SER A 177 -45.70 29.84 -0.93
N MET A 178 -46.41 29.56 -2.00
CA MET A 178 -46.18 28.38 -2.84
C MET A 178 -44.90 28.48 -3.66
N ARG A 179 -44.48 29.70 -4.05
CA ARG A 179 -43.18 29.95 -4.72
C ARG A 179 -42.00 29.68 -3.81
N GLU A 180 -42.15 29.85 -2.50
CA GLU A 180 -41.12 29.51 -1.51
C GLU A 180 -40.78 28.02 -1.55
N TYR A 181 -41.80 27.13 -1.65
CA TYR A 181 -41.53 25.68 -1.76
C TYR A 181 -40.82 25.31 -3.06
N THR A 182 -41.14 25.93 -4.17
CA THR A 182 -40.43 25.70 -5.45
C THR A 182 -38.99 26.21 -5.38
N SER A 183 -38.71 27.30 -4.67
CA SER A 183 -37.38 27.82 -4.44
C SER A 183 -36.54 26.84 -3.60
N ILE A 184 -37.12 26.24 -2.56
CA ILE A 184 -36.44 25.21 -1.76
C ILE A 184 -36.09 23.99 -2.61
N ILE A 185 -37.02 23.50 -3.45
CA ILE A 185 -36.76 22.33 -4.33
C ILE A 185 -35.62 22.65 -5.31
N ILE A 186 -35.62 23.85 -5.92
CA ILE A 186 -34.56 24.25 -6.85
C ILE A 186 -33.21 24.33 -6.10
N SER A 187 -33.20 24.95 -4.93
CA SER A 187 -31.98 25.07 -4.10
C SER A 187 -31.40 23.72 -3.70
N GLU A 188 -32.26 22.78 -3.26
CA GLU A 188 -31.79 21.42 -2.90
C GLU A 188 -31.33 20.61 -4.13
N ALA A 189 -31.99 20.75 -5.26
CA ALA A 189 -31.53 20.13 -6.50
C ALA A 189 -30.14 20.67 -6.92
N ASP A 190 -29.94 21.98 -6.86
CA ASP A 190 -28.66 22.61 -7.16
C ASP A 190 -27.57 22.19 -6.16
N ARG A 191 -27.92 22.06 -4.88
CA ARG A 191 -27.02 21.55 -3.85
C ARG A 191 -26.61 20.10 -4.11
N LEU A 192 -27.53 19.23 -4.50
CA LEU A 192 -27.25 17.84 -4.84
C LEU A 192 -26.37 17.73 -6.10
N VAL A 193 -26.62 18.55 -7.12
CA VAL A 193 -25.76 18.62 -8.30
C VAL A 193 -24.34 19.04 -7.92
N ALA A 194 -24.19 20.06 -7.07
CA ALA A 194 -22.88 20.50 -6.58
C ALA A 194 -22.14 19.42 -5.80
N LEU A 195 -22.86 18.63 -4.97
CA LEU A 195 -22.31 17.47 -4.29
C LEU A 195 -21.83 16.39 -5.27
N VAL A 196 -22.61 16.11 -6.30
CA VAL A 196 -22.23 15.15 -7.35
C VAL A 196 -21.04 15.66 -8.16
N ASP A 197 -20.95 16.96 -8.43
CA ASP A 197 -19.78 17.55 -9.08
C ASP A 197 -18.53 17.49 -8.23
N ALA A 198 -18.67 17.69 -6.92
CA ALA A 198 -17.59 17.50 -5.97
C ALA A 198 -17.08 16.04 -5.93
N LEU A 199 -17.98 15.07 -6.17
CA LEU A 199 -17.64 13.65 -6.29
C LEU A 199 -16.81 13.32 -7.53
N LEU A 200 -17.18 13.93 -8.67
CA LEU A 200 -16.46 13.76 -9.93
C LEU A 200 -15.06 14.38 -9.88
N GLY A 201 -14.84 15.28 -8.94
CA GLY A 201 -13.67 16.15 -8.92
C GLY A 201 -13.65 17.09 -10.14
N PRO A 202 -12.69 18.00 -10.22
CA PRO A 202 -12.54 18.89 -11.37
C PRO A 202 -12.29 18.07 -12.63
N GLY A 203 -13.11 18.30 -13.67
CA GLY A 203 -13.01 17.61 -14.96
C GLY A 203 -11.79 17.99 -15.80
N HIS A 204 -10.87 18.83 -15.28
CA HIS A 204 -9.65 19.27 -15.93
C HIS A 204 -8.40 18.58 -15.37
N ALA A 205 -7.34 18.57 -16.15
CA ALA A 205 -6.03 18.11 -15.70
C ALA A 205 -5.54 18.95 -14.51
N PRO A 206 -4.82 18.33 -13.54
CA PRO A 206 -4.28 19.05 -12.39
C PRO A 206 -3.36 20.19 -12.80
N ARG A 207 -3.52 21.35 -12.20
CA ARG A 207 -2.60 22.48 -12.37
C ARG A 207 -1.45 22.37 -11.38
N LYS A 208 -0.44 21.55 -11.74
CA LYS A 208 0.69 21.24 -10.86
C LYS A 208 1.67 22.42 -10.78
N GLU A 209 1.92 22.94 -9.59
CA GLU A 209 2.93 23.93 -9.25
C GLU A 209 3.87 23.42 -8.16
N LEU A 210 5.05 24.03 -8.00
CA LEU A 210 5.98 23.66 -6.92
C LEU A 210 5.44 24.16 -5.58
N ILE A 211 5.10 23.23 -4.68
CA ILE A 211 4.47 23.52 -3.40
C ILE A 211 5.21 22.82 -2.28
N ASN A 212 5.42 23.54 -1.18
CA ASN A 212 5.85 22.94 0.06
C ASN A 212 4.66 22.18 0.71
N VAL A 213 4.77 20.85 0.81
CA VAL A 213 3.71 20.00 1.35
C VAL A 213 3.35 20.35 2.80
N HIS A 214 4.29 20.90 3.57
CA HIS A 214 4.05 21.31 4.96
C HIS A 214 3.09 22.49 5.06
N GLU A 215 3.08 23.42 4.08
CA GLU A 215 2.11 24.51 4.03
C GLU A 215 0.68 23.96 3.87
N LEU A 216 0.50 22.93 3.02
CA LEU A 216 -0.79 22.28 2.83
C LEU A 216 -1.23 21.57 4.11
N LEU A 217 -0.33 20.80 4.73
CA LEU A 217 -0.62 20.10 5.98
C LEU A 217 -0.90 21.06 7.15
N GLN A 218 -0.21 22.18 7.21
CA GLN A 218 -0.46 23.21 8.21
C GLN A 218 -1.87 23.79 8.05
N HIS A 219 -2.26 24.10 6.81
CA HIS A 219 -3.62 24.58 6.51
C HIS A 219 -4.68 23.54 6.89
N VAL A 220 -4.49 22.28 6.47
CA VAL A 220 -5.37 21.16 6.82
C VAL A 220 -5.45 20.96 8.33
N GLY A 221 -4.31 20.98 9.02
CA GLY A 221 -4.26 20.84 10.48
C GLY A 221 -5.02 21.93 11.22
N HIS A 222 -5.01 23.17 10.74
CA HIS A 222 -5.81 24.26 11.30
C HIS A 222 -7.31 24.02 11.11
N LEU A 223 -7.73 23.56 9.93
CA LEU A 223 -9.14 23.25 9.67
C LEU A 223 -9.63 22.07 10.53
N LEU A 224 -8.82 21.03 10.66
CA LEU A 224 -9.17 19.87 11.50
C LEU A 224 -9.30 20.26 12.99
N ALA A 225 -8.39 21.10 13.48
CA ALA A 225 -8.45 21.59 14.86
C ALA A 225 -9.67 22.48 15.12
N ALA A 226 -10.11 23.26 14.11
CA ALA A 226 -11.32 24.06 14.18
C ALA A 226 -12.60 23.20 14.16
N ASP A 227 -12.63 22.13 13.33
CA ASP A 227 -13.76 21.19 13.22
C ASP A 227 -13.98 20.38 14.51
N ALA A 228 -12.91 20.10 15.31
CA ALA A 228 -12.98 19.31 16.53
C ALA A 228 -12.01 19.84 17.62
N PRO A 229 -12.41 20.85 18.41
CA PRO A 229 -11.54 21.46 19.44
C PRO A 229 -11.09 20.50 20.55
N ASN A 230 -11.78 19.38 20.73
CA ASN A 230 -11.48 18.38 21.77
C ASN A 230 -10.49 17.31 21.30
N VAL A 231 -10.03 17.35 20.04
CA VAL A 231 -9.06 16.41 19.47
C VAL A 231 -7.72 17.11 19.34
N ILE A 232 -6.67 16.46 19.85
CA ILE A 232 -5.31 16.98 19.73
C ILE A 232 -4.79 16.66 18.34
N VAL A 233 -4.35 17.69 17.59
CA VAL A 233 -3.71 17.55 16.28
C VAL A 233 -2.23 17.87 16.39
N ASP A 234 -1.39 16.83 16.46
CA ASP A 234 0.05 16.94 16.52
C ASP A 234 0.70 16.95 15.15
N ARG A 235 1.90 17.50 15.09
CA ARG A 235 2.69 17.64 13.86
C ARG A 235 4.08 17.06 14.06
N ASP A 236 4.49 16.19 13.14
CA ASP A 236 5.79 15.53 13.11
C ASP A 236 6.34 15.56 11.67
N TYR A 237 6.90 16.71 11.30
CA TYR A 237 7.31 17.00 9.93
C TYR A 237 8.80 16.80 9.73
N ASP A 238 9.16 16.20 8.60
CA ASP A 238 10.53 16.10 8.11
C ASP A 238 10.89 17.37 7.31
N PRO A 239 11.72 18.28 7.86
CA PRO A 239 12.04 19.55 7.21
C PRO A 239 12.90 19.39 5.95
N SER A 240 13.44 18.21 5.68
CA SER A 240 14.30 17.95 4.53
C SER A 240 13.54 17.75 3.21
N LEU A 241 12.19 17.62 3.26
CA LEU A 241 11.38 17.41 2.08
C LEU A 241 11.41 18.62 1.14
N PRO A 242 11.87 18.47 -0.11
CA PRO A 242 11.82 19.54 -1.09
C PRO A 242 10.37 19.79 -1.57
N PRO A 243 10.11 20.95 -2.23
CA PRO A 243 8.81 21.23 -2.84
C PRO A 243 8.44 20.16 -3.88
N LEU A 244 7.14 19.83 -3.94
CA LEU A 244 6.54 18.85 -4.83
C LEU A 244 5.71 19.55 -5.91
N ARG A 245 5.63 18.94 -7.12
CA ARG A 245 4.74 19.42 -8.19
C ARG A 245 3.32 18.94 -7.95
N LEU A 246 2.48 19.77 -7.34
CA LEU A 246 1.14 19.43 -6.87
C LEU A 246 0.13 20.48 -7.32
N ASP A 247 -1.14 20.05 -7.48
CA ASP A 247 -2.28 20.97 -7.52
C ASP A 247 -2.74 21.18 -6.07
N ARG A 248 -2.60 22.44 -5.60
CA ARG A 248 -2.89 22.86 -4.22
C ARG A 248 -4.29 22.45 -3.77
N HIS A 249 -5.30 22.72 -4.60
CA HIS A 249 -6.69 22.50 -4.23
C HIS A 249 -7.03 21.00 -4.14
N LEU A 250 -6.53 20.21 -5.09
CA LEU A 250 -6.80 18.78 -5.15
C LEU A 250 -6.15 18.05 -3.98
N ILE A 251 -4.91 18.38 -3.68
CA ILE A 251 -4.19 17.73 -2.57
C ILE A 251 -4.76 18.17 -1.20
N ILE A 252 -5.13 19.44 -1.00
CA ILE A 252 -5.83 19.86 0.22
C ILE A 252 -7.13 19.07 0.39
N GLN A 253 -7.92 18.91 -0.68
CA GLN A 253 -9.16 18.15 -0.64
C GLN A 253 -8.92 16.68 -0.27
N ALA A 254 -7.90 16.03 -0.85
CA ALA A 254 -7.53 14.65 -0.50
C ALA A 254 -7.13 14.55 0.99
N MET A 255 -6.26 15.46 1.46
CA MET A 255 -5.81 15.51 2.85
C MET A 255 -6.98 15.76 3.83
N LEU A 256 -7.91 16.65 3.48
CA LEU A 256 -9.10 16.91 4.31
C LEU A 256 -10.02 15.69 4.38
N ASN A 257 -10.18 14.94 3.30
CA ASN A 257 -10.97 13.72 3.32
C ASN A 257 -10.36 12.68 4.28
N LEU A 258 -9.04 12.50 4.27
CA LEU A 258 -8.35 11.61 5.20
C LEU A 258 -8.41 12.13 6.64
N GLY A 259 -8.12 13.41 6.83
CA GLY A 259 -8.13 14.05 8.14
C GLY A 259 -9.52 14.05 8.81
N ARG A 260 -10.59 14.35 8.06
CA ARG A 260 -11.97 14.26 8.55
C ARG A 260 -12.39 12.82 8.87
N ASN A 261 -11.91 11.85 8.08
CA ASN A 261 -12.14 10.45 8.40
C ASN A 261 -11.50 10.06 9.73
N ALA A 262 -10.27 10.50 9.99
CA ALA A 262 -9.57 10.33 11.26
C ALA A 262 -10.31 11.03 12.42
N LEU A 263 -10.71 12.31 12.25
CA LEU A 263 -11.49 13.06 13.25
C LEU A 263 -12.78 12.33 13.64
N GLN A 264 -13.55 11.87 12.66
CA GLN A 264 -14.80 11.15 12.89
C GLN A 264 -14.58 9.83 13.61
N ALA A 265 -13.50 9.09 13.28
CA ALA A 265 -13.16 7.83 13.94
C ALA A 265 -12.83 8.05 15.43
N VAL A 266 -12.07 9.09 15.72
CA VAL A 266 -11.66 9.45 17.07
C VAL A 266 -12.85 10.01 17.88
N ALA A 267 -13.63 10.92 17.31
CA ALA A 267 -14.77 11.56 18.00
C ALA A 267 -15.83 10.55 18.45
N GLN A 268 -16.06 9.49 17.67
CA GLN A 268 -17.04 8.44 18.02
C GLN A 268 -16.55 7.50 19.12
N SER A 269 -15.25 7.22 19.21
CA SER A 269 -14.68 6.22 20.11
C SER A 269 -14.06 6.82 21.37
N ARG A 270 -13.60 8.07 21.31
CA ARG A 270 -12.88 8.76 22.38
C ARG A 270 -13.35 10.21 22.53
N PRO A 271 -14.44 10.47 23.26
CA PRO A 271 -14.92 11.83 23.53
C PRO A 271 -13.88 12.72 24.20
N THR A 272 -12.95 12.11 24.95
CA THR A 272 -11.81 12.77 25.59
C THR A 272 -10.52 12.02 25.26
N GLY A 273 -9.44 12.74 24.94
CA GLY A 273 -8.12 12.14 24.64
C GLY A 273 -7.98 11.64 23.19
N GLY A 274 -8.82 12.11 22.28
CA GLY A 274 -8.65 11.89 20.85
C GLY A 274 -7.39 12.58 20.31
N ARG A 275 -6.61 11.88 19.49
CA ARG A 275 -5.35 12.37 18.94
C ARG A 275 -5.21 12.02 17.49
N ILE A 276 -4.76 12.98 16.69
CA ILE A 276 -4.35 12.81 15.31
C ILE A 276 -2.92 13.32 15.16
N ILE A 277 -2.06 12.57 14.49
CA ILE A 277 -0.68 12.97 14.20
C ILE A 277 -0.56 13.13 12.69
N LEU A 278 -0.16 14.33 12.26
CA LEU A 278 0.21 14.62 10.88
C LEU A 278 1.72 14.47 10.75
N ARG A 279 2.16 13.48 9.96
CA ARG A 279 3.59 13.17 9.83
C ARG A 279 4.03 13.26 8.38
N THR A 280 5.26 13.70 8.15
CA THR A 280 5.91 13.62 6.84
C THR A 280 7.24 12.93 6.93
N ARG A 281 7.62 12.15 5.90
CA ARG A 281 8.93 11.50 5.80
C ARG A 281 9.34 11.40 4.33
N ALA A 282 10.65 11.40 4.08
CA ALA A 282 11.21 11.00 2.80
C ALA A 282 11.42 9.49 2.81
N LEU A 283 10.87 8.78 1.82
CA LEU A 283 11.10 7.36 1.63
C LEU A 283 11.91 7.14 0.35
N THR A 284 12.84 6.20 0.39
CA THR A 284 13.70 5.88 -0.75
C THR A 284 13.35 4.51 -1.34
N ASN A 285 13.56 4.38 -2.66
CA ASN A 285 13.36 3.12 -3.38
C ASN A 285 11.94 2.55 -3.25
N VAL A 286 10.93 3.39 -3.32
CA VAL A 286 9.52 3.01 -3.23
C VAL A 286 8.94 2.76 -4.61
N ASN A 287 8.17 1.69 -4.75
CA ASN A 287 7.38 1.44 -5.94
C ASN A 287 5.99 2.09 -5.79
N ILE A 288 5.53 2.80 -6.81
CA ILE A 288 4.15 3.23 -6.94
C ILE A 288 3.60 2.60 -8.22
N GLY A 289 2.77 1.57 -8.08
CA GLY A 289 2.36 0.71 -9.19
C GLY A 289 3.57 0.01 -9.84
N ALA A 290 3.66 0.07 -11.16
CA ALA A 290 4.75 -0.54 -11.92
C ALA A 290 6.04 0.32 -11.95
N ARG A 291 6.02 1.55 -11.40
CA ARG A 291 7.16 2.48 -11.45
C ARG A 291 7.90 2.52 -10.14
N ARG A 292 9.22 2.36 -10.21
CA ARG A 292 10.12 2.53 -9.07
C ARG A 292 10.55 4.00 -8.98
N HIS A 293 10.33 4.60 -7.83
CA HIS A 293 10.73 5.97 -7.52
C HIS A 293 11.90 5.96 -6.55
N ARG A 294 12.96 6.72 -6.90
CA ARG A 294 14.15 6.83 -6.05
C ARG A 294 13.83 7.47 -4.70
N VAL A 295 12.96 8.47 -4.71
CA VAL A 295 12.50 9.18 -3.52
C VAL A 295 11.03 9.53 -3.68
N VAL A 296 10.24 9.34 -2.62
CA VAL A 296 8.84 9.76 -2.51
C VAL A 296 8.64 10.52 -1.20
N ALA A 297 7.71 11.47 -1.20
CA ALA A 297 7.22 12.06 0.02
C ALA A 297 6.09 11.20 0.58
N SER A 298 6.22 10.81 1.83
CA SER A 298 5.19 10.13 2.62
C SER A 298 4.51 11.17 3.51
N VAL A 299 3.18 11.28 3.39
CA VAL A 299 2.34 12.13 4.22
C VAL A 299 1.34 11.26 4.96
N GLN A 300 1.44 11.21 6.29
CA GLN A 300 0.68 10.30 7.13
C GLN A 300 -0.33 11.05 8.00
N PHE A 301 -1.52 10.44 8.10
CA PHE A 301 -2.59 10.79 9.02
C PHE A 301 -2.76 9.61 9.98
N GLU A 302 -2.19 9.71 11.18
CA GLU A 302 -2.29 8.67 12.22
C GLU A 302 -3.34 9.08 13.24
N ASP A 303 -4.31 8.19 13.53
CA ASP A 303 -5.33 8.40 14.55
C ASP A 303 -5.32 7.28 15.59
N ASN A 304 -5.79 7.60 16.80
CA ASN A 304 -5.95 6.65 17.89
C ASN A 304 -7.38 6.12 18.04
N GLY A 305 -8.12 6.08 16.94
CA GLY A 305 -9.50 5.61 16.87
C GLY A 305 -9.65 4.09 17.02
N PRO A 306 -10.86 3.55 16.77
CA PRO A 306 -11.18 2.14 17.00
C PRO A 306 -10.55 1.20 15.98
N GLY A 307 -9.97 1.71 14.91
CA GLY A 307 -9.48 0.94 13.77
C GLY A 307 -10.55 0.70 12.70
N VAL A 308 -10.11 0.14 11.57
CA VAL A 308 -10.97 -0.26 10.45
C VAL A 308 -11.42 -1.70 10.67
N PRO A 309 -12.75 -1.99 10.66
CA PRO A 309 -13.25 -3.35 10.73
C PRO A 309 -12.68 -4.23 9.61
N GLU A 310 -12.33 -5.47 9.93
CA GLU A 310 -11.69 -6.40 9.00
C GLU A 310 -12.51 -6.61 7.72
N ALA A 311 -13.83 -6.73 7.87
CA ALA A 311 -14.77 -6.89 6.75
C ALA A 311 -14.78 -5.72 5.74
N LEU A 312 -14.28 -4.54 6.14
CA LEU A 312 -14.24 -3.35 5.29
C LEU A 312 -12.86 -3.09 4.66
N ARG A 313 -11.81 -3.79 5.09
CA ARG A 313 -10.42 -3.48 4.67
C ARG A 313 -10.23 -3.58 3.17
N ASP A 314 -10.76 -4.62 2.54
CA ASP A 314 -10.60 -4.86 1.11
C ASP A 314 -11.45 -3.92 0.24
N THR A 315 -12.50 -3.34 0.81
CA THR A 315 -13.45 -2.48 0.10
C THR A 315 -13.42 -1.02 0.55
N LEU A 316 -12.48 -0.65 1.42
CA LEU A 316 -12.42 0.65 2.08
C LEU A 316 -12.40 1.85 1.12
N PHE A 317 -11.79 1.67 -0.04
CA PHE A 317 -11.69 2.69 -1.09
C PHE A 317 -12.78 2.59 -2.15
N TYR A 318 -13.70 1.62 -2.07
CA TYR A 318 -14.85 1.59 -2.98
C TYR A 318 -15.84 2.70 -2.66
N PRO A 319 -16.43 3.33 -3.69
CA PRO A 319 -17.48 4.34 -3.48
C PRO A 319 -18.67 3.77 -2.72
N LEU A 320 -19.28 4.59 -1.88
CA LEU A 320 -20.47 4.26 -1.07
C LEU A 320 -20.24 3.20 0.00
N VAL A 321 -19.03 2.71 0.20
CA VAL A 321 -18.67 1.82 1.30
C VAL A 321 -18.44 2.65 2.55
N THR A 322 -19.22 2.36 3.59
CA THR A 322 -19.12 3.03 4.88
C THR A 322 -19.50 2.09 6.01
N GLY A 323 -18.75 2.12 7.09
CA GLY A 323 -19.11 1.46 8.36
C GLY A 323 -19.92 2.34 9.30
N ARG A 324 -20.39 3.52 8.84
CA ARG A 324 -21.06 4.54 9.66
C ARG A 324 -22.43 4.87 9.09
N SER A 325 -23.41 5.03 9.98
CA SER A 325 -24.80 5.35 9.59
C SER A 325 -24.95 6.68 8.85
N ASN A 326 -24.11 7.68 9.14
CA ASN A 326 -24.15 9.02 8.52
C ASN A 326 -23.00 9.27 7.54
N GLY A 327 -22.21 8.24 7.19
CA GLY A 327 -21.10 8.37 6.25
C GLY A 327 -21.61 8.25 4.81
N THR A 328 -21.11 9.11 3.92
CA THR A 328 -21.41 9.01 2.48
C THR A 328 -20.63 7.88 1.80
N GLY A 329 -19.57 7.36 2.44
CA GLY A 329 -18.68 6.35 1.84
C GLY A 329 -17.88 6.84 0.63
N LEU A 330 -17.77 8.16 0.41
CA LEU A 330 -17.19 8.73 -0.79
C LEU A 330 -15.83 9.40 -0.54
N GLY A 331 -15.57 9.81 0.70
CA GLY A 331 -14.38 10.62 1.02
C GLY A 331 -13.06 9.93 0.69
N LEU A 332 -12.93 8.62 1.00
CA LEU A 332 -11.71 7.86 0.73
C LEU A 332 -11.52 7.57 -0.77
N ALA A 333 -12.60 7.25 -1.49
CA ALA A 333 -12.56 7.06 -2.94
C ALA A 333 -12.14 8.35 -3.67
N ILE A 334 -12.66 9.51 -3.24
CA ILE A 334 -12.27 10.83 -3.78
C ILE A 334 -10.80 11.10 -3.46
N ALA A 335 -10.36 10.89 -2.21
CA ALA A 335 -8.96 11.12 -1.84
C ALA A 335 -8.01 10.28 -2.72
N GLN A 336 -8.36 9.03 -2.95
CA GLN A 336 -7.59 8.11 -3.79
C GLN A 336 -7.52 8.61 -5.26
N ASP A 337 -8.64 9.07 -5.84
CA ASP A 337 -8.65 9.64 -7.19
C ASP A 337 -7.76 10.88 -7.30
N LEU A 338 -7.86 11.79 -6.34
CA LEU A 338 -7.11 13.04 -6.35
C LEU A 338 -5.60 12.80 -6.22
N VAL A 339 -5.18 11.86 -5.37
CA VAL A 339 -3.77 11.48 -5.21
C VAL A 339 -3.24 10.76 -6.45
N ALA A 340 -4.03 9.86 -7.04
CA ALA A 340 -3.66 9.15 -8.25
C ALA A 340 -3.46 10.07 -9.47
N ARG A 341 -4.18 11.21 -9.56
CA ARG A 341 -3.92 12.26 -10.58
C ARG A 341 -2.56 12.93 -10.41
N HIS A 342 -1.92 12.77 -9.25
CA HIS A 342 -0.56 13.21 -8.95
C HIS A 342 0.46 12.08 -9.05
N GLU A 343 0.08 10.94 -9.67
CA GLU A 343 0.93 9.74 -9.77
C GLU A 343 1.29 9.17 -8.40
N GLY A 344 0.51 9.51 -7.38
CA GLY A 344 0.66 9.06 -6.00
C GLY A 344 -0.24 7.86 -5.68
N LEU A 345 -0.08 7.35 -4.47
CA LEU A 345 -0.82 6.21 -3.94
C LEU A 345 -1.28 6.52 -2.51
N ILE A 346 -2.43 5.98 -2.10
CA ILE A 346 -2.84 5.98 -0.69
C ILE A 346 -2.80 4.54 -0.19
N GLU A 347 -2.06 4.33 0.88
CA GLU A 347 -2.01 3.09 1.65
C GLU A 347 -2.63 3.29 3.03
N PHE A 348 -3.00 2.21 3.71
CA PHE A 348 -3.43 2.28 5.09
C PHE A 348 -2.97 1.07 5.89
N GLU A 349 -2.73 1.31 7.17
CA GLU A 349 -2.52 0.29 8.20
C GLU A 349 -3.49 0.55 9.32
N SER A 350 -4.15 -0.49 9.83
CA SER A 350 -5.14 -0.31 10.88
C SER A 350 -5.17 -1.46 11.87
N ARG A 351 -5.14 -1.07 13.15
CA ARG A 351 -5.40 -1.92 14.31
C ARG A 351 -6.18 -1.12 15.35
N PRO A 352 -6.88 -1.77 16.28
CA PRO A 352 -7.57 -1.07 17.35
C PRO A 352 -6.63 -0.12 18.11
N GLY A 353 -7.00 1.15 18.19
CA GLY A 353 -6.22 2.21 18.84
C GLY A 353 -5.14 2.87 17.95
N ARG A 354 -5.00 2.44 16.70
CA ARG A 354 -4.06 3.06 15.76
C ARG A 354 -4.45 2.80 14.32
N THR A 355 -4.83 3.84 13.58
CA THR A 355 -5.00 3.80 12.12
C THR A 355 -4.08 4.81 11.47
N ILE A 356 -3.40 4.42 10.40
CA ILE A 356 -2.53 5.29 9.62
C ILE A 356 -2.99 5.25 8.18
N PHE A 357 -3.32 6.40 7.62
CA PHE A 357 -3.44 6.58 6.17
C PHE A 357 -2.20 7.29 5.67
N THR A 358 -1.55 6.74 4.66
CA THR A 358 -0.31 7.25 4.08
C THR A 358 -0.54 7.66 2.64
N ILE A 359 -0.31 8.93 2.30
CA ILE A 359 -0.23 9.41 0.93
C ILE A 359 1.24 9.33 0.49
N LEU A 360 1.50 8.63 -0.59
CA LEU A 360 2.80 8.56 -1.26
C LEU A 360 2.77 9.46 -2.49
N LEU A 361 3.65 10.46 -2.56
CA LEU A 361 3.75 11.40 -3.66
C LEU A 361 5.16 11.36 -4.26
N PRO A 362 5.31 11.04 -5.56
CA PRO A 362 6.62 10.98 -6.19
C PRO A 362 7.20 12.39 -6.36
N PHE A 363 8.52 12.51 -6.16
CA PHE A 363 9.25 13.68 -6.61
C PHE A 363 9.45 13.54 -8.13
N ASN A 364 8.70 14.29 -8.91
CA ASN A 364 8.94 14.40 -10.35
C ASN A 364 10.20 15.26 -10.58
N VAL A 365 11.37 14.64 -10.42
CA VAL A 365 12.61 15.20 -10.95
C VAL A 365 12.52 14.99 -12.46
N PRO A 366 12.60 16.03 -13.31
CA PRO A 366 12.71 15.81 -14.75
C PRO A 366 13.93 14.92 -14.98
N ASP A 367 13.71 13.82 -15.71
CA ASP A 367 14.81 12.94 -16.16
C ASP A 367 15.81 13.81 -16.94
N THR A 368 16.98 14.01 -16.35
CA THR A 368 18.11 14.70 -16.98
C THR A 368 18.72 13.90 -18.13
N SER A 369 18.07 12.83 -18.59
CA SER A 369 18.53 11.97 -19.70
C SER A 369 18.04 12.41 -21.09
N GLU A 370 17.20 13.45 -21.22
CA GLU A 370 16.78 13.99 -22.53
C GLU A 370 17.59 15.21 -22.99
N ALA A 371 18.65 15.58 -22.28
CA ALA A 371 19.56 16.67 -22.70
C ALA A 371 20.96 16.13 -22.95
N SER A 372 21.12 15.30 -24.01
CA SER A 372 22.41 15.04 -24.64
C SER A 372 22.20 14.59 -26.10
#